data_fb0b8cfb44ee22b79d75516e68f4afaf
#
_entry.id   fb0b8cfb44ee22b79d75516e68f4afaf
#
_cell.length_a   1.000
_cell.length_b   1.000
_cell.length_c   1.000
_cell.angle_alpha   90.00
_cell.angle_beta   90.00
_cell.angle_gamma   90.00
#
_symmetry.space_group_name_H-M   'P 1'
#
loop_
_entity.id
_entity.type
_entity.pdbx_description
1 polymer ?
#
loop_
_entity_poly.entity_id
_entity_poly.type
_entity_poly.pdbx_seq_one_letter_code
_entity_poly.pdbx_strand_id
1 'polypeptide(L)'
;MKTIYSEKLCIFTAGHCNYTHPPMVENNINPPLLTEELSDGIHINRIRLDLNKDLTEYCEGPPTVSIAFILSGKGKMAIENGDILDINPGTMIFFYSPKKTRGMNFFGSGKWHILDIRFSLNEIESQELPSFTKLATSFEKNVSYSNVLMMAGPIHPPFMQIVNQIEECQLNGNVRKVYLKAKALEILACVTAQVYDCQYNAINNLQRRAVYNAIKIINSDYHYPWTIKSLSRAVGLNERKLKEGFRAVVFRTFHQYLENVRMTTAEDLLKKGMSVIEVATAVGYSSPSHFSKRFRQHYLINPKAWQTKYAVNHTIMTEYIAAGSQ
;
A
#
# COMPACT_ATOMS: atom_id res chain seq x y z
N MET A 1 10.93 0.33 -35.13
CA MET A 1 10.73 0.46 -33.67
C MET A 1 9.35 1.07 -33.46
N LYS A 2 8.35 0.28 -33.08
CA LYS A 2 7.03 0.79 -32.74
C LYS A 2 7.06 1.14 -31.25
N THR A 3 7.06 2.43 -30.95
CA THR A 3 6.87 2.95 -29.60
C THR A 3 5.44 2.65 -29.19
N ILE A 4 5.22 1.65 -28.36
CA ILE A 4 3.93 1.37 -27.75
C ILE A 4 3.81 2.37 -26.60
N TYR A 5 3.06 3.43 -26.80
CA TYR A 5 2.64 4.32 -25.72
C TYR A 5 1.72 3.50 -24.80
N SER A 6 2.25 3.07 -23.66
CA SER A 6 1.43 2.51 -22.60
C SER A 6 0.69 3.66 -21.90
N GLU A 7 -0.59 3.76 -22.16
CA GLU A 7 -1.46 4.85 -21.67
C GLU A 7 -1.81 4.75 -20.18
N LYS A 8 -1.15 3.88 -19.41
CA LYS A 8 -1.61 3.58 -18.03
C LYS A 8 -0.44 3.43 -17.07
N LEU A 9 -0.36 4.39 -16.16
CA LEU A 9 0.53 4.34 -15.02
C LEU A 9 -0.13 3.55 -13.90
N CYS A 10 0.42 2.42 -13.51
CA CYS A 10 -0.06 1.67 -12.36
C CYS A 10 1.11 1.09 -11.57
N ILE A 11 1.27 1.50 -10.31
CA ILE A 11 2.28 0.94 -9.41
C ILE A 11 2.02 -0.56 -9.17
N PHE A 12 0.78 -1.04 -9.39
CA PHE A 12 0.43 -2.46 -9.23
C PHE A 12 0.51 -3.29 -10.51
N THR A 13 0.65 -2.68 -11.69
CA THR A 13 0.64 -3.43 -12.94
C THR A 13 1.76 -3.04 -13.88
N ALA A 14 2.72 -3.91 -14.10
CA ALA A 14 3.49 -3.97 -15.33
C ALA A 14 2.72 -4.89 -16.29
N GLY A 15 1.64 -4.40 -16.91
CA GLY A 15 0.84 -5.20 -17.82
C GLY A 15 -0.45 -4.46 -18.20
N HIS A 16 -1.02 -4.79 -19.35
CA HIS A 16 -2.20 -4.16 -19.92
C HIS A 16 -3.36 -4.04 -18.92
N CYS A 17 -3.63 -2.84 -18.46
CA CYS A 17 -4.83 -2.51 -17.72
C CYS A 17 -5.99 -2.33 -18.70
N ASN A 18 -6.97 -3.22 -18.71
CA ASN A 18 -8.15 -3.15 -19.58
C ASN A 18 -9.31 -2.34 -18.96
N TYR A 19 -9.03 -1.21 -18.30
CA TYR A 19 -10.09 -0.33 -17.83
C TYR A 19 -10.24 0.88 -18.75
N THR A 20 -11.48 1.10 -19.23
CA THR A 20 -11.89 2.35 -19.88
C THR A 20 -11.99 3.43 -18.81
N HIS A 21 -11.01 4.33 -18.75
CA HIS A 21 -11.06 5.52 -17.91
C HIS A 21 -11.73 6.68 -18.64
N PRO A 22 -12.32 7.63 -17.90
CA PRO A 22 -12.66 8.92 -18.47
C PRO A 22 -11.39 9.58 -19.03
N PRO A 23 -11.50 10.42 -20.08
CA PRO A 23 -10.37 10.95 -20.82
C PRO A 23 -9.37 11.63 -19.88
N MET A 24 -8.11 11.20 -19.94
CA MET A 24 -7.02 11.83 -19.23
C MET A 24 -6.86 13.26 -19.74
N VAL A 25 -6.81 14.20 -18.84
CA VAL A 25 -6.43 15.59 -19.14
C VAL A 25 -5.00 15.55 -19.66
N GLU A 26 -4.75 16.15 -20.84
CA GLU A 26 -3.44 16.30 -21.45
C GLU A 26 -2.46 16.92 -20.45
N ASN A 27 -1.63 16.09 -19.84
CA ASN A 27 -0.43 16.53 -19.15
C ASN A 27 0.75 16.14 -20.04
N ASN A 28 1.63 17.07 -20.34
CA ASN A 28 2.91 16.84 -21.02
C ASN A 28 3.79 15.90 -20.18
N ILE A 29 3.59 14.61 -20.31
CA ILE A 29 4.34 13.58 -19.61
C ILE A 29 5.30 12.97 -20.63
N ASN A 30 6.60 13.29 -20.54
CA ASN A 30 7.67 12.46 -21.09
C ASN A 30 7.50 11.04 -20.56
N PRO A 31 7.83 9.96 -21.31
CA PRO A 31 7.34 8.62 -20.97
C PRO A 31 7.45 8.37 -19.47
N PRO A 32 6.31 8.30 -18.76
CA PRO A 32 6.29 8.35 -17.29
C PRO A 32 6.76 7.05 -16.68
N LEU A 33 6.85 6.01 -17.50
CA LEU A 33 7.20 4.66 -17.07
C LEU A 33 8.24 4.08 -18.04
N LEU A 34 9.42 3.78 -17.51
CA LEU A 34 10.41 2.97 -18.20
C LEU A 34 10.45 1.59 -17.55
N THR A 35 9.99 0.57 -18.27
CA THR A 35 10.06 -0.82 -17.85
C THR A 35 11.23 -1.51 -18.53
N GLU A 36 12.12 -2.12 -17.72
CA GLU A 36 13.17 -3.01 -18.19
C GLU A 36 12.82 -4.44 -17.77
N GLU A 37 12.56 -5.31 -18.73
CA GLU A 37 12.42 -6.74 -18.52
C GLU A 37 13.81 -7.38 -18.46
N LEU A 38 14.15 -7.96 -17.30
CA LEU A 38 15.48 -8.54 -17.04
C LEU A 38 15.53 -10.02 -17.37
N SER A 39 14.43 -10.72 -17.12
CA SER A 39 14.17 -12.12 -17.48
C SER A 39 12.67 -12.36 -17.43
N ASP A 40 12.23 -13.54 -17.87
CA ASP A 40 10.83 -13.94 -17.70
C ASP A 40 10.46 -13.91 -16.22
N GLY A 41 9.65 -12.93 -15.86
CA GLY A 41 9.17 -12.74 -14.49
C GLY A 41 9.94 -11.77 -13.59
N ILE A 42 11.01 -11.09 -14.05
CA ILE A 42 11.67 -10.01 -13.31
C ILE A 42 11.66 -8.71 -14.11
N HIS A 43 11.07 -7.66 -13.54
CA HIS A 43 10.98 -6.35 -14.17
C HIS A 43 11.45 -5.25 -13.21
N ILE A 44 12.13 -4.24 -13.77
CA ILE A 44 12.41 -2.98 -13.09
C ILE A 44 11.62 -1.89 -13.77
N ASN A 45 10.79 -1.19 -12.99
CA ASN A 45 10.00 -0.06 -13.43
C ASN A 45 10.57 1.23 -12.82
N ARG A 46 10.90 2.20 -13.66
CA ARG A 46 11.25 3.56 -13.25
C ARG A 46 10.09 4.47 -13.57
N ILE A 47 9.46 5.01 -12.54
CA ILE A 47 8.31 5.89 -12.65
C ILE A 47 8.77 7.29 -12.31
N ARG A 48 8.70 8.20 -13.29
CA ARG A 48 9.05 9.61 -13.13
C ARG A 48 7.91 10.47 -13.65
N LEU A 49 7.25 11.20 -12.74
CA LEU A 49 6.14 12.08 -13.06
C LEU A 49 6.45 13.51 -12.65
N ASP A 50 5.88 14.46 -13.36
CA ASP A 50 5.79 15.86 -12.94
C ASP A 50 4.33 16.28 -13.07
N LEU A 51 3.63 16.29 -11.92
CA LEU A 51 2.19 16.46 -11.85
C LEU A 51 1.85 17.89 -11.43
N ASN A 52 1.13 18.61 -12.29
CA ASN A 52 0.63 19.95 -11.97
C ASN A 52 -0.54 19.94 -10.99
N LYS A 53 -1.23 18.80 -10.84
CA LYS A 53 -2.36 18.58 -9.92
C LYS A 53 -2.35 17.16 -9.41
N ASP A 54 -3.07 16.93 -8.33
CA ASP A 54 -3.26 15.60 -7.75
C ASP A 54 -3.89 14.63 -8.75
N LEU A 55 -3.38 13.40 -8.78
CA LEU A 55 -3.85 12.33 -9.66
C LEU A 55 -4.30 11.14 -8.81
N THR A 56 -5.50 10.64 -9.10
CA THR A 56 -5.98 9.37 -8.54
C THR A 56 -6.07 8.35 -9.64
N GLU A 57 -5.45 7.20 -9.44
CA GLU A 57 -5.43 6.10 -10.39
C GLU A 57 -5.96 4.83 -9.75
N TYR A 58 -6.93 4.21 -10.41
CA TYR A 58 -7.41 2.87 -10.07
C TYR A 58 -6.68 1.84 -10.90
N CYS A 59 -6.24 0.78 -10.27
CA CYS A 59 -5.42 -0.22 -10.92
C CYS A 59 -5.79 -1.64 -10.50
N GLU A 60 -5.50 -2.56 -11.40
CA GLU A 60 -5.66 -3.98 -11.16
C GLU A 60 -4.39 -4.69 -11.65
N GLY A 61 -3.79 -5.52 -10.81
CA GLY A 61 -2.53 -6.19 -11.08
C GLY A 61 -2.59 -7.71 -10.97
N PRO A 62 -1.71 -8.41 -11.71
CA PRO A 62 -1.57 -9.86 -11.60
C PRO A 62 -0.96 -10.27 -10.25
N PRO A 63 -0.98 -11.58 -9.93
CA PRO A 63 -0.19 -12.13 -8.83
C PRO A 63 1.27 -11.71 -8.92
N THR A 64 1.83 -11.15 -7.84
CA THR A 64 3.19 -10.55 -7.89
C THR A 64 3.80 -10.37 -6.51
N VAL A 65 5.13 -10.27 -6.49
CA VAL A 65 5.90 -9.61 -5.44
C VAL A 65 6.44 -8.30 -6.01
N SER A 66 6.23 -7.19 -5.32
CA SER A 66 6.76 -5.87 -5.70
C SER A 66 7.51 -5.25 -4.53
N ILE A 67 8.64 -4.63 -4.83
CA ILE A 67 9.45 -3.87 -3.89
C ILE A 67 9.66 -2.50 -4.50
N ALA A 68 8.94 -1.50 -3.98
CA ALA A 68 8.98 -0.14 -4.49
C ALA A 68 9.74 0.79 -3.54
N PHE A 69 10.60 1.62 -4.11
CA PHE A 69 11.37 2.64 -3.42
C PHE A 69 10.88 4.01 -3.86
N ILE A 70 10.29 4.76 -2.94
CA ILE A 70 9.78 6.11 -3.16
C ILE A 70 10.92 7.11 -2.94
N LEU A 71 11.54 7.56 -4.01
CA LEU A 71 12.69 8.48 -3.96
C LEU A 71 12.22 9.94 -3.87
N SER A 72 11.11 10.28 -4.55
CA SER A 72 10.41 11.56 -4.39
C SER A 72 8.91 11.40 -4.63
N GLY A 73 8.11 12.38 -4.17
CA GLY A 73 6.66 12.40 -4.26
C GLY A 73 5.97 12.05 -2.94
N LYS A 74 4.74 12.54 -2.76
CA LYS A 74 3.90 12.27 -1.59
C LYS A 74 2.49 11.91 -2.02
N GLY A 75 1.96 10.84 -1.45
CA GLY A 75 0.64 10.36 -1.81
C GLY A 75 0.12 9.26 -0.91
N LYS A 76 -0.76 8.46 -1.45
CA LYS A 76 -1.34 7.30 -0.75
C LYS A 76 -1.53 6.14 -1.70
N MET A 77 -1.48 4.94 -1.15
CA MET A 77 -1.76 3.70 -1.84
C MET A 77 -2.77 2.90 -1.02
N ALA A 78 -3.75 2.31 -1.68
CA ALA A 78 -4.72 1.43 -1.05
C ALA A 78 -4.96 0.20 -1.92
N ILE A 79 -5.17 -0.94 -1.31
CA ILE A 79 -5.75 -2.11 -1.96
C ILE A 79 -7.25 -2.15 -1.67
N GLU A 80 -8.03 -2.73 -2.59
CA GLU A 80 -9.47 -2.89 -2.43
C GLU A 80 -9.76 -3.64 -1.11
N ASN A 81 -10.61 -3.03 -0.26
CA ASN A 81 -10.93 -3.53 1.07
C ASN A 81 -9.73 -3.72 2.03
N GLY A 82 -8.63 -3.05 1.75
CA GLY A 82 -7.41 -3.13 2.56
C GLY A 82 -7.01 -1.80 3.19
N ASP A 83 -5.85 -1.83 3.81
CA ASP A 83 -5.25 -0.68 4.46
C ASP A 83 -4.82 0.40 3.46
N ILE A 84 -4.91 1.66 3.89
CA ILE A 84 -4.33 2.80 3.20
C ILE A 84 -2.92 3.03 3.73
N LEU A 85 -1.97 3.07 2.82
CA LEU A 85 -0.57 3.41 3.09
C LEU A 85 -0.27 4.85 2.69
N ASP A 86 0.34 5.60 3.60
CA ASP A 86 0.92 6.90 3.26
C ASP A 86 2.24 6.69 2.51
N ILE A 87 2.37 7.34 1.37
CA ILE A 87 3.58 7.34 0.54
C ILE A 87 4.35 8.64 0.79
N ASN A 88 5.59 8.52 1.24
CA ASN A 88 6.47 9.65 1.47
C ASN A 88 7.85 9.36 0.86
N PRO A 89 8.65 10.39 0.51
CA PRO A 89 10.03 10.19 0.11
C PRO A 89 10.81 9.40 1.16
N GLY A 90 11.70 8.52 0.73
CA GLY A 90 12.47 7.65 1.61
C GLY A 90 11.71 6.44 2.15
N THR A 91 10.53 6.12 1.59
CA THR A 91 9.75 4.94 1.94
C THR A 91 10.05 3.78 0.98
N MET A 92 10.29 2.60 1.54
CA MET A 92 10.25 1.32 0.83
C MET A 92 8.90 0.67 1.08
N ILE A 93 8.27 0.13 0.03
CA ILE A 93 7.03 -0.62 0.11
C ILE A 93 7.29 -2.04 -0.40
N PHE A 94 6.99 -3.03 0.43
CA PHE A 94 6.92 -4.43 0.03
C PHE A 94 5.46 -4.81 -0.18
N PHE A 95 5.17 -5.40 -1.32
CA PHE A 95 3.84 -5.86 -1.69
C PHE A 95 3.92 -7.30 -2.19
N TYR A 96 3.06 -8.15 -1.66
CA TYR A 96 2.87 -9.53 -2.12
C TYR A 96 1.38 -9.78 -2.32
N SER A 97 1.01 -10.28 -3.49
CA SER A 97 -0.33 -10.77 -3.77
C SER A 97 -0.29 -12.11 -4.51
N PRO A 98 -0.91 -13.17 -3.94
CA PRO A 98 -1.00 -14.47 -4.59
C PRO A 98 -2.08 -14.55 -5.66
N LYS A 99 -2.89 -13.51 -5.81
CA LYS A 99 -3.99 -13.43 -6.78
C LYS A 99 -4.10 -12.04 -7.39
N LYS A 100 -4.87 -11.93 -8.44
CA LYS A 100 -5.23 -10.65 -9.05
C LYS A 100 -5.81 -9.71 -8.00
N THR A 101 -5.24 -8.51 -7.88
CA THR A 101 -5.58 -7.54 -6.83
C THR A 101 -5.88 -6.19 -7.44
N ARG A 102 -6.92 -5.54 -6.90
CA ARG A 102 -7.31 -4.18 -7.25
C ARG A 102 -6.80 -3.21 -6.20
N GLY A 103 -6.54 -2.00 -6.64
CA GLY A 103 -6.09 -0.96 -5.74
C GLY A 103 -6.27 0.44 -6.31
N MET A 104 -5.84 1.41 -5.52
CA MET A 104 -5.89 2.81 -5.87
C MET A 104 -4.58 3.47 -5.44
N ASN A 105 -4.02 4.26 -6.34
CA ASN A 105 -2.90 5.15 -6.06
C ASN A 105 -3.39 6.58 -6.08
N PHE A 106 -3.06 7.33 -5.08
CA PHE A 106 -3.21 8.77 -5.04
C PHE A 106 -1.82 9.41 -5.10
N PHE A 107 -1.54 10.13 -6.17
CA PHE A 107 -0.33 10.90 -6.36
C PHE A 107 -0.62 12.36 -6.07
N GLY A 108 0.01 12.94 -5.06
CA GLY A 108 -0.01 14.39 -4.85
C GLY A 108 0.73 15.10 -5.98
N SER A 109 0.35 16.36 -6.26
CA SER A 109 1.04 17.21 -7.23
C SER A 109 2.53 17.37 -6.91
N GLY A 110 3.35 17.55 -7.93
CA GLY A 110 4.80 17.68 -7.85
C GLY A 110 5.56 16.56 -8.54
N LYS A 111 6.87 16.49 -8.27
CA LYS A 111 7.78 15.52 -8.91
C LYS A 111 7.77 14.19 -8.18
N TRP A 112 7.56 13.13 -8.93
CA TRP A 112 7.63 11.75 -8.47
C TRP A 112 8.81 11.01 -9.09
N HIS A 113 9.47 10.23 -8.27
CA HIS A 113 10.48 9.26 -8.69
C HIS A 113 10.34 8.00 -7.86
N ILE A 114 9.95 6.91 -8.51
CA ILE A 114 9.77 5.59 -7.90
C ILE A 114 10.59 4.58 -8.68
N LEU A 115 11.37 3.78 -7.97
CA LEU A 115 11.97 2.56 -8.49
C LEU A 115 11.14 1.38 -7.95
N ASP A 116 10.52 0.61 -8.84
CA ASP A 116 9.69 -0.54 -8.50
C ASP A 116 10.25 -1.80 -9.15
N ILE A 117 10.56 -2.80 -8.34
CA ILE A 117 11.10 -4.09 -8.78
C ILE A 117 10.04 -5.14 -8.56
N ARG A 118 9.72 -5.88 -9.63
CA ARG A 118 8.66 -6.89 -9.63
C ARG A 118 9.17 -8.26 -9.97
N PHE A 119 8.57 -9.22 -9.30
CA PHE A 119 8.82 -10.64 -9.52
C PHE A 119 7.48 -11.34 -9.75
N SER A 120 7.41 -12.18 -10.79
CA SER A 120 6.31 -13.14 -10.94
C SER A 120 6.36 -14.17 -9.82
N LEU A 121 5.23 -14.80 -9.50
CA LEU A 121 5.23 -15.85 -8.47
C LEU A 121 6.05 -17.05 -8.89
N ASN A 122 6.07 -17.40 -10.19
CA ASN A 122 6.90 -18.49 -10.71
C ASN A 122 8.40 -18.22 -10.48
N GLU A 123 8.84 -16.97 -10.67
CA GLU A 123 10.23 -16.58 -10.38
C GLU A 123 10.55 -16.72 -8.88
N ILE A 124 9.63 -16.29 -8.01
CA ILE A 124 9.79 -16.43 -6.55
C ILE A 124 9.88 -17.91 -6.14
N GLU A 125 9.03 -18.76 -6.70
CA GLU A 125 9.06 -20.20 -6.44
C GLU A 125 10.36 -20.84 -6.92
N SER A 126 10.90 -20.42 -8.07
CA SER A 126 12.17 -20.92 -8.61
C SER A 126 13.38 -20.59 -7.74
N GLN A 127 13.29 -19.56 -6.89
CA GLN A 127 14.35 -19.17 -5.95
C GLN A 127 14.30 -19.97 -4.63
N GLU A 128 13.37 -20.93 -4.49
CA GLU A 128 13.19 -21.73 -3.27
C GLU A 128 13.05 -20.88 -1.98
N LEU A 129 12.57 -19.65 -2.12
CA LEU A 129 12.37 -18.75 -1.00
C LEU A 129 11.23 -19.24 -0.11
N PRO A 130 11.29 -18.92 1.20
CA PRO A 130 10.19 -19.25 2.10
C PRO A 130 8.87 -18.66 1.59
N SER A 131 7.76 -19.38 1.79
CA SER A 131 6.45 -19.01 1.26
C SER A 131 5.89 -17.72 1.84
N PHE A 132 5.77 -16.67 1.03
CA PHE A 132 5.11 -15.41 1.40
C PHE A 132 3.62 -15.62 1.75
N THR A 133 2.98 -16.69 1.24
CA THR A 133 1.61 -17.06 1.63
C THR A 133 1.53 -17.41 3.11
N LYS A 134 2.50 -18.17 3.64
CA LYS A 134 2.57 -18.49 5.07
C LYS A 134 2.80 -17.22 5.91
N LEU A 135 3.57 -16.27 5.38
CA LEU A 135 3.75 -14.95 5.97
C LEU A 135 2.44 -14.18 5.99
N ALA A 136 1.79 -14.01 4.86
CA ALA A 136 0.51 -13.32 4.76
C ALA A 136 -0.52 -13.94 5.71
N THR A 137 -0.71 -15.26 5.70
CA THR A 137 -1.67 -15.94 6.59
C THR A 137 -1.33 -15.80 8.07
N SER A 138 -0.06 -15.66 8.45
CA SER A 138 0.32 -15.38 9.83
C SER A 138 -0.06 -13.97 10.28
N PHE A 139 -0.19 -13.03 9.35
CA PHE A 139 -0.70 -11.68 9.57
C PHE A 139 -2.24 -11.62 9.45
N GLU A 140 -2.86 -12.44 8.59
CA GLU A 140 -4.30 -12.46 8.30
C GLU A 140 -5.19 -12.92 9.45
N LYS A 141 -4.70 -13.66 10.42
CA LYS A 141 -5.53 -14.08 11.56
C LYS A 141 -6.18 -12.92 12.30
N ASN A 142 -5.89 -11.67 11.92
CA ASN A 142 -6.40 -10.48 12.58
C ASN A 142 -6.78 -9.30 11.66
N VAL A 143 -6.54 -9.38 10.34
CA VAL A 143 -6.99 -8.37 9.38
C VAL A 143 -7.66 -9.11 8.22
N SER A 144 -8.97 -9.08 8.25
CA SER A 144 -9.87 -9.80 7.34
C SER A 144 -9.79 -9.24 5.92
N TYR A 145 -8.74 -9.48 5.15
CA TYR A 145 -8.83 -9.34 3.69
C TYR A 145 -7.67 -10.08 3.01
N SER A 146 -8.03 -11.12 2.26
CA SER A 146 -7.25 -11.76 1.18
C SER A 146 -5.74 -11.86 1.46
N ASN A 147 -5.14 -12.98 1.22
CA ASN A 147 -3.71 -13.34 1.34
C ASN A 147 -2.69 -12.30 0.78
N VAL A 148 -3.03 -11.01 0.76
CA VAL A 148 -2.19 -9.90 0.32
C VAL A 148 -1.41 -9.36 1.50
N LEU A 149 -0.10 -9.20 1.33
CA LEU A 149 0.78 -8.59 2.31
C LEU A 149 1.30 -7.26 1.74
N MET A 150 1.03 -6.17 2.45
CA MET A 150 1.55 -4.86 2.11
C MET A 150 2.22 -4.23 3.34
N MET A 151 3.48 -3.88 3.20
CA MET A 151 4.29 -3.33 4.29
C MET A 151 5.04 -2.11 3.79
N ALA A 152 5.18 -1.08 4.64
CA ALA A 152 5.98 0.09 4.34
C ALA A 152 6.89 0.45 5.51
N GLY A 153 8.09 0.91 5.17
CA GLY A 153 9.08 1.37 6.14
C GLY A 153 10.11 2.30 5.51
N PRO A 154 11.02 2.87 6.30
CA PRO A 154 12.09 3.70 5.77
C PRO A 154 13.03 2.87 4.88
N ILE A 155 13.58 3.49 3.83
CA ILE A 155 14.66 2.89 3.04
C ILE A 155 15.92 2.88 3.90
N HIS A 156 16.34 1.71 4.34
CA HIS A 156 17.58 1.56 5.08
C HIS A 156 18.81 1.77 4.19
N PRO A 157 19.96 2.27 4.73
CA PRO A 157 21.15 2.60 3.95
C PRO A 157 21.65 1.52 2.98
N PRO A 158 21.66 0.22 3.32
CA PRO A 158 22.05 -0.82 2.37
C PRO A 158 21.18 -0.88 1.12
N PHE A 159 19.85 -0.71 1.26
CA PHE A 159 18.95 -0.68 0.10
C PHE A 159 19.17 0.56 -0.75
N MET A 160 19.39 1.74 -0.12
CA MET A 160 19.67 2.96 -0.87
C MET A 160 20.94 2.83 -1.72
N GLN A 161 21.95 2.13 -1.20
CA GLN A 161 23.17 1.85 -1.97
C GLN A 161 22.86 1.02 -3.22
N ILE A 162 22.06 -0.04 -3.11
CA ILE A 162 21.68 -0.88 -4.25
C ILE A 162 20.81 -0.08 -5.23
N VAL A 163 19.87 0.71 -4.73
CA VAL A 163 19.00 1.59 -5.54
C VAL A 163 19.88 2.55 -6.37
N ASN A 164 20.85 3.21 -5.75
CA ASN A 164 21.77 4.10 -6.47
C ASN A 164 22.56 3.35 -7.54
N GLN A 165 23.05 2.14 -7.26
CA GLN A 165 23.76 1.31 -8.25
C GLN A 165 22.87 0.92 -9.43
N ILE A 166 21.56 0.70 -9.21
CA ILE A 166 20.58 0.44 -10.28
C ILE A 166 20.35 1.71 -11.12
N GLU A 167 20.14 2.86 -10.47
CA GLU A 167 19.87 4.13 -11.14
C GLU A 167 21.08 4.64 -11.95
N GLU A 168 22.29 4.48 -11.43
CA GLU A 168 23.54 4.94 -12.03
C GLU A 168 24.17 3.94 -13.01
N CYS A 169 23.53 2.80 -13.26
CA CYS A 169 24.09 1.74 -14.10
C CYS A 169 24.28 2.21 -15.57
N GLN A 170 25.55 2.26 -15.99
CA GLN A 170 25.96 2.67 -17.35
C GLN A 170 26.19 1.46 -18.30
N LEU A 171 26.01 0.24 -17.81
CA LEU A 171 26.14 -0.97 -18.62
C LEU A 171 25.04 -1.03 -19.70
N ASN A 172 25.31 -1.73 -20.80
CA ASN A 172 24.39 -1.84 -21.93
C ASN A 172 24.11 -3.31 -22.32
N GLY A 173 23.03 -3.53 -23.06
CA GLY A 173 22.67 -4.82 -23.63
C GLY A 173 22.49 -5.92 -22.56
N ASN A 174 22.94 -7.13 -22.89
CA ASN A 174 22.78 -8.30 -22.01
C ASN A 174 23.59 -8.17 -20.70
N VAL A 175 24.72 -7.48 -20.72
CA VAL A 175 25.54 -7.25 -19.52
C VAL A 175 24.77 -6.40 -18.51
N ARG A 176 24.07 -5.36 -18.98
CA ARG A 176 23.16 -4.56 -18.17
C ARG A 176 22.05 -5.42 -17.56
N LYS A 177 21.40 -6.26 -18.36
CA LYS A 177 20.33 -7.13 -17.87
C LYS A 177 20.81 -8.07 -16.75
N VAL A 178 21.96 -8.70 -16.94
CA VAL A 178 22.57 -9.59 -15.93
C VAL A 178 22.88 -8.83 -14.65
N TYR A 179 23.48 -7.65 -14.76
CA TYR A 179 23.80 -6.79 -13.60
C TYR A 179 22.55 -6.37 -12.84
N LEU A 180 21.53 -5.86 -13.54
CA LEU A 180 20.30 -5.40 -12.91
C LEU A 180 19.51 -6.58 -12.32
N LYS A 181 19.51 -7.77 -12.95
CA LYS A 181 18.92 -8.98 -12.39
C LYS A 181 19.61 -9.36 -11.07
N ALA A 182 20.94 -9.33 -11.02
CA ALA A 182 21.67 -9.61 -9.79
C ALA A 182 21.28 -8.63 -8.67
N LYS A 183 21.15 -7.32 -8.98
CA LYS A 183 20.71 -6.30 -8.02
C LYS A 183 19.26 -6.47 -7.56
N ALA A 184 18.37 -6.88 -8.46
CA ALA A 184 16.99 -7.19 -8.10
C ALA A 184 16.91 -8.38 -7.13
N LEU A 185 17.66 -9.44 -7.40
CA LEU A 185 17.73 -10.62 -6.53
C LEU A 185 18.40 -10.31 -5.18
N GLU A 186 19.42 -9.45 -5.15
CA GLU A 186 20.05 -8.96 -3.92
C GLU A 186 19.02 -8.23 -3.04
N ILE A 187 18.22 -7.33 -3.61
CA ILE A 187 17.13 -6.65 -2.89
C ILE A 187 16.11 -7.65 -2.39
N LEU A 188 15.67 -8.59 -3.24
CA LEU A 188 14.71 -9.62 -2.86
C LEU A 188 15.20 -10.44 -1.67
N ALA A 189 16.43 -10.90 -1.69
CA ALA A 189 17.04 -11.66 -0.59
C ALA A 189 17.08 -10.86 0.71
N CYS A 190 17.55 -9.60 0.65
CA CYS A 190 17.62 -8.73 1.82
C CYS A 190 16.24 -8.41 2.41
N VAL A 191 15.24 -8.10 1.56
CA VAL A 191 13.86 -7.83 2.01
C VAL A 191 13.25 -9.10 2.61
N THR A 192 13.43 -10.24 1.95
CA THR A 192 12.93 -11.53 2.45
C THR A 192 13.52 -11.83 3.83
N ALA A 193 14.82 -11.68 4.00
CA ALA A 193 15.48 -11.85 5.30
C ALA A 193 14.88 -10.93 6.37
N GLN A 194 14.70 -9.62 6.08
CA GLN A 194 14.08 -8.68 7.02
C GLN A 194 12.64 -9.06 7.38
N VAL A 195 11.84 -9.43 6.38
CA VAL A 195 10.45 -9.85 6.61
C VAL A 195 10.39 -11.10 7.50
N TYR A 196 11.33 -12.04 7.30
CA TYR A 196 11.44 -13.23 8.14
C TYR A 196 12.04 -12.95 9.52
N ASP A 197 13.07 -12.13 9.62
CA ASP A 197 13.67 -11.74 10.89
C ASP A 197 12.68 -10.98 11.78
N CYS A 198 11.85 -10.12 11.22
CA CYS A 198 10.74 -9.49 11.93
C CYS A 198 9.76 -10.51 12.50
N GLN A 199 9.60 -11.68 11.87
CA GLN A 199 8.76 -12.76 12.42
C GLN A 199 9.45 -13.58 13.52
N TYR A 200 10.73 -13.90 13.36
CA TYR A 200 11.40 -14.89 14.21
C TYR A 200 12.14 -14.28 15.40
N ASN A 201 12.76 -13.11 15.25
CA ASN A 201 13.71 -12.60 16.24
C ASN A 201 13.22 -11.42 17.08
N ALA A 202 12.21 -10.66 16.63
CA ALA A 202 11.84 -9.42 17.33
C ALA A 202 10.88 -9.61 18.51
N ILE A 203 10.15 -10.73 18.58
CA ILE A 203 9.07 -10.89 19.58
C ILE A 203 8.95 -12.34 20.01
N ASN A 204 9.05 -12.59 21.31
CA ASN A 204 8.71 -13.85 21.92
C ASN A 204 7.23 -14.21 21.61
N ASN A 205 6.88 -15.49 21.47
CA ASN A 205 5.54 -15.97 21.11
C ASN A 205 4.42 -15.42 22.04
N LEU A 206 4.71 -15.18 23.30
CA LEU A 206 3.78 -14.58 24.27
C LEU A 206 3.50 -13.11 23.92
N GLN A 207 4.52 -12.33 23.59
CA GLN A 207 4.39 -10.94 23.21
C GLN A 207 3.60 -10.82 21.88
N ARG A 208 3.87 -11.69 20.90
CA ARG A 208 3.13 -11.74 19.64
C ARG A 208 1.65 -12.01 19.86
N ARG A 209 1.30 -13.03 20.68
CA ARG A 209 -0.10 -13.33 21.04
C ARG A 209 -0.79 -12.15 21.72
N ALA A 210 -0.11 -11.46 22.60
CA ALA A 210 -0.64 -10.27 23.27
C ALA A 210 -0.88 -9.12 22.29
N VAL A 211 0.01 -8.91 21.30
CA VAL A 211 -0.19 -7.91 20.24
C VAL A 211 -1.39 -8.27 19.35
N TYR A 212 -1.55 -9.53 18.98
CA TYR A 212 -2.74 -9.97 18.24
C TYR A 212 -4.04 -9.79 19.03
N ASN A 213 -3.99 -10.03 20.36
CA ASN A 213 -5.14 -9.74 21.20
C ASN A 213 -5.43 -8.23 21.27
N ALA A 214 -4.40 -7.37 21.30
CA ALA A 214 -4.56 -5.93 21.23
C ALA A 214 -5.22 -5.49 19.91
N ILE A 215 -4.81 -6.07 18.80
CA ILE A 215 -5.41 -5.83 17.48
C ILE A 215 -6.89 -6.24 17.46
N LYS A 216 -7.24 -7.41 18.02
CA LYS A 216 -8.64 -7.85 18.14
C LYS A 216 -9.48 -6.87 18.96
N ILE A 217 -8.96 -6.44 20.10
CA ILE A 217 -9.62 -5.46 20.98
C ILE A 217 -9.87 -4.16 20.21
N ILE A 218 -8.87 -3.63 19.49
CA ILE A 218 -9.03 -2.42 18.70
C ILE A 218 -10.10 -2.60 17.61
N ASN A 219 -10.07 -3.70 16.87
CA ASN A 219 -10.99 -3.95 15.78
C ASN A 219 -12.44 -4.14 16.26
N SER A 220 -12.66 -4.73 17.42
CA SER A 220 -14.00 -4.90 18.00
C SER A 220 -14.51 -3.66 18.73
N ASP A 221 -13.64 -2.84 19.26
CA ASP A 221 -13.99 -1.71 20.14
C ASP A 221 -13.19 -0.44 19.79
N TYR A 222 -13.14 -0.12 18.49
CA TYR A 222 -12.36 1.01 17.94
C TYR A 222 -12.90 2.38 18.41
N HIS A 223 -14.17 2.48 18.75
CA HIS A 223 -14.77 3.72 19.26
C HIS A 223 -14.31 4.10 20.67
N TYR A 224 -13.89 3.12 21.45
CA TYR A 224 -13.37 3.36 22.80
C TYR A 224 -12.08 4.21 22.76
N PRO A 225 -11.86 5.13 23.71
CA PRO A 225 -10.68 6.00 23.72
C PRO A 225 -9.43 5.25 24.22
N TRP A 226 -9.02 4.23 23.49
CA TRP A 226 -7.84 3.44 23.79
C TRP A 226 -6.57 4.29 23.89
N THR A 227 -5.84 4.14 24.98
CA THR A 227 -4.48 4.62 25.13
C THR A 227 -3.52 3.44 25.11
N ILE A 228 -2.24 3.70 24.79
CA ILE A 228 -1.22 2.63 24.86
C ILE A 228 -1.16 2.01 26.27
N LYS A 229 -1.39 2.82 27.31
CA LYS A 229 -1.39 2.40 28.70
C LYS A 229 -2.58 1.48 29.03
N SER A 230 -3.80 1.84 28.63
CA SER A 230 -4.98 1.00 28.86
C SER A 230 -4.91 -0.30 28.06
N LEU A 231 -4.49 -0.23 26.79
CA LEU A 231 -4.37 -1.40 25.94
C LEU A 231 -3.26 -2.35 26.41
N SER A 232 -2.11 -1.82 26.85
CA SER A 232 -1.01 -2.67 27.36
C SER A 232 -1.42 -3.46 28.61
N ARG A 233 -2.21 -2.84 29.49
CA ARG A 233 -2.79 -3.54 30.65
C ARG A 233 -3.78 -4.62 30.25
N ALA A 234 -4.65 -4.33 29.27
CA ALA A 234 -5.65 -5.28 28.77
C ALA A 234 -5.02 -6.56 28.18
N VAL A 235 -3.81 -6.47 27.63
CA VAL A 235 -3.12 -7.61 27.00
C VAL A 235 -1.94 -8.16 27.80
N GLY A 236 -1.71 -7.66 29.01
CA GLY A 236 -0.65 -8.15 29.91
C GLY A 236 0.77 -7.81 29.46
N LEU A 237 0.96 -6.69 28.73
CA LEU A 237 2.28 -6.18 28.32
C LEU A 237 2.58 -4.85 29.01
N ASN A 238 3.87 -4.50 29.09
CA ASN A 238 4.22 -3.12 29.34
C ASN A 238 4.12 -2.28 28.05
N GLU A 239 4.02 -0.95 28.19
CA GLU A 239 3.83 -0.04 27.05
C GLU A 239 4.96 -0.13 26.00
N ARG A 240 6.22 -0.31 26.46
CA ARG A 240 7.37 -0.44 25.57
C ARG A 240 7.25 -1.67 24.67
N LYS A 241 7.01 -2.85 25.29
CA LYS A 241 6.83 -4.11 24.57
C LYS A 241 5.65 -4.07 23.62
N LEU A 242 4.54 -3.42 24.00
CA LEU A 242 3.39 -3.28 23.13
C LEU A 242 3.71 -2.36 21.92
N LYS A 243 4.41 -1.23 22.13
CA LYS A 243 4.85 -0.34 21.02
C LYS A 243 5.81 -1.05 20.05
N GLU A 244 6.80 -1.77 20.59
CA GLU A 244 7.72 -2.59 19.79
C GLU A 244 6.95 -3.66 19.02
N GLY A 245 6.00 -4.32 19.68
CA GLY A 245 5.17 -5.35 19.10
C GLY A 245 4.27 -4.84 17.96
N PHE A 246 3.61 -3.70 18.11
CA PHE A 246 2.84 -3.10 17.03
C PHE A 246 3.73 -2.80 15.82
N ARG A 247 4.91 -2.21 16.03
CA ARG A 247 5.86 -1.93 14.93
C ARG A 247 6.32 -3.21 14.22
N ALA A 248 6.56 -4.28 14.97
CA ALA A 248 7.05 -5.54 14.43
C ALA A 248 5.96 -6.40 13.77
N VAL A 249 4.69 -6.32 14.24
CA VAL A 249 3.59 -7.16 13.75
C VAL A 249 2.77 -6.48 12.66
N VAL A 250 2.47 -5.17 12.83
CA VAL A 250 1.64 -4.41 11.89
C VAL A 250 2.37 -3.26 11.20
N PHE A 251 3.68 -3.13 11.43
CA PHE A 251 4.56 -2.10 10.84
C PHE A 251 4.08 -0.66 11.03
N ARG A 252 3.21 -0.45 12.03
CA ARG A 252 2.59 0.83 12.40
C ARG A 252 2.67 1.03 13.90
N THR A 253 2.56 2.29 14.32
CA THR A 253 2.33 2.57 15.75
C THR A 253 0.89 2.21 16.12
N PHE A 254 0.66 1.96 17.42
CA PHE A 254 -0.70 1.78 17.95
C PHE A 254 -1.67 2.89 17.52
N HIS A 255 -1.24 4.15 17.60
CA HIS A 255 -2.09 5.30 17.23
C HIS A 255 -2.43 5.31 15.73
N GLN A 256 -1.46 5.02 14.87
CA GLN A 256 -1.69 4.91 13.43
C GLN A 256 -2.65 3.76 13.10
N TYR A 257 -2.51 2.64 13.79
CA TYR A 257 -3.40 1.50 13.59
C TYR A 257 -4.84 1.82 14.00
N LEU A 258 -5.05 2.35 15.22
CA LEU A 258 -6.37 2.75 15.71
C LEU A 258 -7.02 3.81 14.81
N GLU A 259 -6.24 4.82 14.39
CA GLU A 259 -6.71 5.86 13.47
C GLU A 259 -7.13 5.27 12.13
N ASN A 260 -6.35 4.34 11.57
CA ASN A 260 -6.69 3.65 10.33
C ASN A 260 -8.02 2.90 10.43
N VAL A 261 -8.21 2.09 11.48
CA VAL A 261 -9.46 1.35 11.71
C VAL A 261 -10.65 2.31 11.80
N ARG A 262 -10.50 3.42 12.54
CA ARG A 262 -11.56 4.45 12.65
C ARG A 262 -11.88 5.10 11.31
N MET A 263 -10.87 5.42 10.51
CA MET A 263 -11.05 6.07 9.20
C MET A 263 -11.70 5.13 8.19
N THR A 264 -11.28 3.88 8.12
CA THR A 264 -11.90 2.88 7.24
C THR A 264 -13.36 2.63 7.61
N THR A 265 -13.65 2.50 8.90
CA THR A 265 -15.04 2.39 9.38
C THR A 265 -15.86 3.64 9.07
N ALA A 266 -15.26 4.83 9.25
CA ALA A 266 -15.92 6.09 8.93
C ALA A 266 -16.29 6.20 7.44
N GLU A 267 -15.41 5.74 6.58
CA GLU A 267 -15.67 5.67 5.13
C GLU A 267 -16.90 4.81 4.84
N ASP A 268 -16.99 3.62 5.42
CA ASP A 268 -18.14 2.71 5.22
C ASP A 268 -19.45 3.29 5.76
N LEU A 269 -19.41 3.99 6.89
CA LEU A 269 -20.58 4.65 7.45
C LEU A 269 -21.04 5.84 6.59
N LEU A 270 -20.10 6.62 6.04
CA LEU A 270 -20.40 7.70 5.09
C LEU A 270 -21.01 7.14 3.79
N LYS A 271 -20.54 6.00 3.29
CA LYS A 271 -21.14 5.30 2.13
C LYS A 271 -22.58 4.90 2.39
N LYS A 272 -22.90 4.53 3.63
CA LYS A 272 -24.27 4.20 4.08
C LYS A 272 -25.17 5.42 4.29
N GLY A 273 -24.66 6.64 4.03
CA GLY A 273 -25.44 7.87 4.11
C GLY A 273 -25.52 8.52 5.49
N MET A 274 -24.81 8.00 6.50
CA MET A 274 -24.78 8.61 7.83
C MET A 274 -24.18 10.01 7.78
N SER A 275 -24.70 10.93 8.58
CA SER A 275 -24.18 12.28 8.65
C SER A 275 -22.75 12.32 9.22
N VAL A 276 -21.99 13.34 8.84
CA VAL A 276 -20.59 13.52 9.31
C VAL A 276 -20.49 13.57 10.84
N ILE A 277 -21.50 14.13 11.51
CA ILE A 277 -21.57 14.25 12.98
C ILE A 277 -21.79 12.86 13.61
N GLU A 278 -22.76 12.11 13.10
CA GLU A 278 -23.04 10.75 13.57
C GLU A 278 -21.81 9.83 13.36
N VAL A 279 -21.19 9.91 12.17
CA VAL A 279 -20.00 9.13 11.87
C VAL A 279 -18.86 9.48 12.84
N ALA A 280 -18.59 10.77 13.07
CA ALA A 280 -17.55 11.19 14.02
C ALA A 280 -17.75 10.54 15.40
N THR A 281 -18.96 10.57 15.91
CA THR A 281 -19.31 9.96 17.21
C THR A 281 -19.18 8.44 17.16
N ALA A 282 -19.71 7.80 16.13
CA ALA A 282 -19.67 6.35 15.95
C ALA A 282 -18.26 5.78 15.87
N VAL A 283 -17.30 6.54 15.33
CA VAL A 283 -15.89 6.10 15.26
C VAL A 283 -15.04 6.63 16.40
N GLY A 284 -15.64 7.19 17.46
CA GLY A 284 -14.97 7.53 18.72
C GLY A 284 -14.23 8.87 18.70
N TYR A 285 -14.71 9.86 17.92
CA TYR A 285 -14.26 11.25 18.00
C TYR A 285 -15.25 12.08 18.80
N SER A 286 -14.77 12.77 19.81
CA SER A 286 -15.57 13.71 20.62
C SER A 286 -15.87 15.03 19.88
N SER A 287 -15.12 15.36 18.84
CA SER A 287 -15.27 16.57 18.04
C SER A 287 -15.39 16.27 16.57
N PRO A 288 -16.51 16.62 15.91
CA PRO A 288 -16.68 16.49 14.45
C PRO A 288 -15.64 17.27 13.65
N SER A 289 -15.18 18.40 14.16
CA SER A 289 -14.12 19.20 13.52
C SER A 289 -12.78 18.48 13.55
N HIS A 290 -12.43 17.85 14.67
CA HIS A 290 -11.22 17.03 14.77
C HIS A 290 -11.30 15.80 13.86
N PHE A 291 -12.44 15.11 13.84
CA PHE A 291 -12.71 14.02 12.90
C PHE A 291 -12.53 14.48 11.45
N SER A 292 -13.16 15.58 11.03
CA SER A 292 -13.08 16.08 9.65
C SER A 292 -11.65 16.43 9.25
N LYS A 293 -10.85 17.01 10.15
CA LYS A 293 -9.43 17.26 9.93
C LYS A 293 -8.66 15.95 9.72
N ARG A 294 -8.88 14.94 10.58
CA ARG A 294 -8.22 13.63 10.45
C ARG A 294 -8.67 12.89 9.21
N PHE A 295 -9.94 12.90 8.89
CA PHE A 295 -10.48 12.30 7.67
C PHE A 295 -9.86 12.94 6.42
N ARG A 296 -9.78 14.30 6.38
CA ARG A 296 -9.10 15.00 5.28
C ARG A 296 -7.61 14.65 5.20
N GLN A 297 -6.92 14.53 6.32
CA GLN A 297 -5.51 14.09 6.32
C GLN A 297 -5.35 12.67 5.77
N HIS A 298 -6.32 11.79 6.04
CA HIS A 298 -6.29 10.40 5.61
C HIS A 298 -6.69 10.21 4.14
N TYR A 299 -7.80 10.83 3.72
CA TYR A 299 -8.38 10.67 2.37
C TYR A 299 -8.12 11.86 1.44
N LEU A 300 -7.46 12.93 1.89
CA LEU A 300 -7.14 14.16 1.15
C LEU A 300 -8.36 14.97 0.71
N ILE A 301 -9.55 14.58 1.14
CA ILE A 301 -10.83 15.23 0.86
C ILE A 301 -11.65 15.31 2.15
N ASN A 302 -12.47 16.36 2.30
CA ASN A 302 -13.36 16.50 3.45
C ASN A 302 -14.46 15.41 3.44
N PRO A 303 -14.93 14.93 4.62
CA PRO A 303 -15.95 13.89 4.71
C PRO A 303 -17.21 14.18 3.89
N LYS A 304 -17.72 15.43 3.95
CA LYS A 304 -18.90 15.85 3.19
C LYS A 304 -18.67 15.81 1.67
N ALA A 305 -17.55 16.37 1.20
CA ALA A 305 -17.21 16.36 -0.21
C ALA A 305 -16.94 14.92 -0.71
N TRP A 306 -16.33 14.06 0.13
CA TRP A 306 -16.14 12.66 -0.15
C TRP A 306 -17.49 11.93 -0.33
N GLN A 307 -18.43 12.14 0.58
CA GLN A 307 -19.77 11.57 0.54
C GLN A 307 -20.53 11.97 -0.74
N THR A 308 -20.48 13.26 -1.12
CA THR A 308 -21.08 13.74 -2.37
C THR A 308 -20.47 13.09 -3.60
N LYS A 309 -19.13 13.00 -3.64
CA LYS A 309 -18.38 12.37 -4.76
C LYS A 309 -18.73 10.88 -4.89
N TYR A 310 -18.89 10.18 -3.77
CA TYR A 310 -19.28 8.77 -3.77
C TYR A 310 -20.72 8.56 -4.23
N ALA A 311 -21.66 9.39 -3.77
CA ALA A 311 -23.07 9.32 -4.16
C ALA A 311 -23.24 9.53 -5.67
N VAL A 312 -22.54 10.50 -6.26
CA VAL A 312 -22.57 10.76 -7.72
C VAL A 312 -22.04 9.55 -8.50
N ASN A 313 -20.91 8.98 -8.08
CA ASN A 313 -20.32 7.83 -8.76
C ASN A 313 -21.23 6.59 -8.68
N HIS A 314 -21.92 6.38 -7.57
CA HIS A 314 -22.86 5.26 -7.39
C HIS A 314 -24.09 5.41 -8.30
N THR A 315 -24.61 6.63 -8.44
CA THR A 315 -25.75 6.92 -9.31
C THR A 315 -25.40 6.66 -10.78
N ILE A 316 -24.24 7.15 -11.24
CA ILE A 316 -23.76 6.92 -12.61
C ILE A 316 -23.56 5.43 -12.89
N MET A 317 -23.00 4.66 -11.95
CA MET A 317 -22.81 3.21 -12.12
C MET A 317 -24.13 2.46 -12.16
N THR A 318 -25.11 2.86 -11.35
CA THR A 318 -26.44 2.22 -11.32
C THR A 318 -27.20 2.50 -12.61
N GLU A 319 -27.14 3.71 -13.16
CA GLU A 319 -27.72 4.08 -14.44
C GLU A 319 -27.05 3.35 -15.61
N TYR A 320 -25.71 3.16 -15.56
CA TYR A 320 -24.98 2.44 -16.61
C TYR A 320 -25.31 0.94 -16.63
N ILE A 321 -25.48 0.33 -15.45
CA ILE A 321 -25.89 -1.08 -15.33
C ILE A 321 -27.34 -1.25 -15.81
N ALA A 322 -28.24 -0.32 -15.48
CA ALA A 322 -29.64 -0.36 -15.92
C ALA A 322 -29.78 -0.16 -17.45
N ALA A 323 -28.94 0.69 -18.05
CA ALA A 323 -28.93 0.93 -19.49
C ALA A 323 -28.29 -0.21 -20.31
N GLY A 324 -27.38 -0.99 -19.71
CA GLY A 324 -26.74 -2.15 -20.37
C GLY A 324 -27.53 -3.46 -20.28
N SER A 325 -28.70 -3.43 -19.62
CA SER A 325 -29.59 -4.60 -19.43
C SER A 325 -30.80 -4.57 -20.33
N GLN A 326 -30.86 -3.65 -21.28
CA GLN A 326 -31.85 -3.61 -22.38
C GLN A 326 -31.13 -3.97 -23.68
#